data_576494de0c88fe88bc8776c0e7b470ea
#
_entry.id   576494de0c88fe88bc8776c0e7b470ea
#
_cell.length_a   1.000
_cell.length_b   1.000
_cell.length_c   1.000
_cell.angle_alpha   90.00
_cell.angle_beta   90.00
_cell.angle_gamma   90.00
#
_symmetry.space_group_name_H-M   'P 1'
#
loop_
_entity.id
_entity.type
_entity.pdbx_description
1 polymer ?
#
loop_
_entity_poly.entity_id
_entity_poly.type
_entity_poly.pdbx_seq_one_letter_code
_entity_poly.pdbx_strand_id
1 'polypeptide(L)'
;MPDTTPPRWIALSWQLRESTPVTDGLSIARIVQAGIEIADEHGLGGLSMRKLGEHLGAGTMAAYRHMRSKEELIHLMVDVAFGQPPEGIIEATDWRTGVRLWAAGMAERYRQHSWLLDAPLVAMSMTPNRLLWLDHILRPLGETGMDIQHLLDAALFVDGHVRHVAYLRRELSARTPSPRQAM
;
A
#
# COMPACT_ATOMS: atom_id res chain seq x y z
N MET A 1 -20.34 -24.89 -4.39
CA MET A 1 -19.05 -24.54 -3.77
C MET A 1 -18.68 -23.16 -4.28
N PRO A 2 -18.37 -22.16 -3.42
CA PRO A 2 -17.83 -20.90 -3.92
C PRO A 2 -16.54 -21.19 -4.68
N ASP A 3 -16.35 -20.50 -5.80
CA ASP A 3 -15.10 -20.57 -6.58
C ASP A 3 -13.94 -20.12 -5.69
N THR A 4 -13.06 -21.06 -5.34
CA THR A 4 -11.91 -20.82 -4.45
C THR A 4 -10.69 -20.31 -5.22
N THR A 5 -10.84 -20.00 -6.50
CA THR A 5 -9.74 -19.43 -7.29
C THR A 5 -9.42 -18.04 -6.77
N PRO A 6 -8.17 -17.77 -6.34
CA PRO A 6 -7.82 -16.46 -5.84
C PRO A 6 -7.99 -15.40 -6.94
N PRO A 7 -8.38 -14.17 -6.58
CA PRO A 7 -8.50 -13.08 -7.54
C PRO A 7 -7.20 -12.89 -8.34
N ARG A 8 -7.32 -12.57 -9.63
CA ARG A 8 -6.18 -12.41 -10.55
C ARG A 8 -5.14 -11.41 -10.03
N TRP A 9 -5.54 -10.35 -9.37
CA TRP A 9 -4.62 -9.33 -8.83
C TRP A 9 -3.64 -9.90 -7.79
N ILE A 10 -4.00 -10.96 -7.06
CA ILE A 10 -3.07 -11.66 -6.17
C ILE A 10 -1.90 -12.25 -6.98
N ALA A 11 -2.20 -13.02 -8.02
CA ALA A 11 -1.16 -13.60 -8.87
C ALA A 11 -0.30 -12.51 -9.55
N LEU A 12 -0.93 -11.42 -10.00
CA LEU A 12 -0.22 -10.30 -10.61
C LEU A 12 0.70 -9.56 -9.62
N SER A 13 0.32 -9.40 -8.35
CA SER A 13 1.17 -8.76 -7.34
C SER A 13 2.43 -9.59 -7.06
N TRP A 14 2.32 -10.91 -7.03
CA TRP A 14 3.48 -11.81 -6.91
C TRP A 14 4.38 -11.75 -8.14
N GLN A 15 3.79 -11.73 -9.36
CA GLN A 15 4.56 -11.56 -10.59
C GLN A 15 5.30 -10.22 -10.65
N LEU A 16 4.67 -9.12 -10.21
CA LEU A 16 5.31 -7.81 -10.16
C LEU A 16 6.53 -7.79 -9.25
N ARG A 17 6.46 -8.47 -8.11
CA ARG A 17 7.58 -8.59 -7.18
C ARG A 17 8.78 -9.34 -7.77
N GLU A 18 8.53 -10.36 -8.57
CA GLU A 18 9.55 -11.22 -9.18
C GLU A 18 10.11 -10.61 -10.49
N SER A 19 9.39 -9.65 -11.09
CA SER A 19 9.73 -9.07 -12.37
C SER A 19 10.87 -8.07 -12.26
N THR A 20 11.90 -8.24 -13.09
CA THR A 20 12.88 -7.18 -13.35
C THR A 20 12.17 -6.02 -14.09
N PRO A 21 12.47 -4.75 -13.77
CA PRO A 21 11.88 -3.62 -14.47
C PRO A 21 12.09 -3.72 -15.98
N VAL A 22 11.03 -3.89 -16.73
CA VAL A 22 11.08 -3.86 -18.20
C VAL A 22 11.10 -2.40 -18.64
N THR A 23 12.18 -1.97 -19.27
CA THR A 23 12.40 -0.58 -19.69
C THR A 23 11.68 -0.22 -20.98
N ASP A 24 11.28 -1.21 -21.79
CA ASP A 24 10.64 -0.96 -23.09
C ASP A 24 9.17 -1.39 -23.12
N GLY A 25 8.30 -0.48 -23.52
CA GLY A 25 6.88 -0.72 -23.76
C GLY A 25 5.95 -0.48 -22.55
N LEU A 26 4.66 -0.74 -22.74
CA LEU A 26 3.61 -0.64 -21.73
C LEU A 26 3.58 -1.95 -20.91
N SER A 27 4.08 -1.90 -19.68
CA SER A 27 4.09 -3.04 -18.74
C SER A 27 3.13 -2.80 -17.58
N ILE A 28 2.76 -3.87 -16.87
CA ILE A 28 1.92 -3.79 -15.65
C ILE A 28 2.63 -2.90 -14.60
N ALA A 29 3.93 -3.04 -14.43
CA ALA A 29 4.70 -2.23 -13.49
C ALA A 29 4.60 -0.73 -13.81
N ARG A 30 4.74 -0.36 -15.10
CA ARG A 30 4.63 1.03 -15.55
C ARG A 30 3.22 1.59 -15.38
N ILE A 31 2.19 0.77 -15.61
CA ILE A 31 0.79 1.13 -15.41
C ILE A 31 0.50 1.37 -13.93
N VAL A 32 0.98 0.49 -13.05
CA VAL A 32 0.83 0.60 -11.59
C VAL A 32 1.54 1.86 -11.08
N GLN A 33 2.77 2.11 -11.54
CA GLN A 33 3.53 3.29 -11.16
C GLN A 33 2.82 4.59 -11.58
N ALA A 34 2.35 4.68 -12.82
CA ALA A 34 1.56 5.82 -13.31
C ALA A 34 0.26 6.02 -12.50
N GLY A 35 -0.40 4.92 -12.10
CA GLY A 35 -1.56 4.97 -11.21
C GLY A 35 -1.23 5.55 -9.84
N ILE A 36 -0.09 5.18 -9.26
CA ILE A 36 0.41 5.72 -7.98
C ILE A 36 0.69 7.22 -8.10
N GLU A 37 1.39 7.65 -9.14
CA GLU A 37 1.69 9.07 -9.40
C GLU A 37 0.41 9.92 -9.51
N ILE A 38 -0.59 9.44 -10.26
CA ILE A 38 -1.90 10.11 -10.36
C ILE A 38 -2.60 10.17 -9.00
N ALA A 39 -2.53 9.09 -8.21
CA ALA A 39 -3.19 9.03 -6.91
C ALA A 39 -2.46 9.89 -5.85
N ASP A 40 -1.14 10.00 -5.91
CA ASP A 40 -0.34 10.87 -5.04
C ASP A 40 -0.67 12.36 -5.29
N GLU A 41 -0.90 12.75 -6.54
CA GLU A 41 -1.22 14.13 -6.91
C GLU A 41 -2.70 14.47 -6.71
N HIS A 42 -3.62 13.52 -6.98
CA HIS A 42 -5.05 13.82 -7.10
C HIS A 42 -5.96 12.94 -6.21
N GLY A 43 -5.39 12.09 -5.37
CA GLY A 43 -6.12 11.09 -4.60
C GLY A 43 -6.72 9.97 -5.48
N LEU A 44 -7.29 8.93 -4.86
CA LEU A 44 -7.96 7.85 -5.59
C LEU A 44 -9.17 8.30 -6.40
N GLY A 45 -9.83 9.38 -5.98
CA GLY A 45 -10.93 10.01 -6.75
C GLY A 45 -10.49 10.55 -8.10
N GLY A 46 -9.24 11.01 -8.20
CA GLY A 46 -8.63 11.52 -9.44
C GLY A 46 -8.20 10.44 -10.42
N LEU A 47 -8.09 9.19 -9.98
CA LEU A 47 -7.69 8.07 -10.81
C LEU A 47 -8.85 7.59 -11.70
N SER A 48 -8.61 7.56 -13.02
CA SER A 48 -9.50 6.93 -14.01
C SER A 48 -8.66 6.28 -15.10
N MET A 49 -9.22 5.23 -15.75
CA MET A 49 -8.53 4.55 -16.85
C MET A 49 -8.24 5.51 -18.05
N ARG A 50 -9.08 6.54 -18.25
CA ARG A 50 -8.84 7.58 -19.23
C ARG A 50 -7.61 8.42 -18.85
N LYS A 51 -7.57 8.96 -17.62
CA LYS A 51 -6.45 9.78 -17.13
C LYS A 51 -5.15 8.98 -17.10
N LEU A 52 -5.23 7.69 -16.75
CA LEU A 52 -4.10 6.76 -16.79
C LEU A 52 -3.56 6.62 -18.23
N GLY A 53 -4.43 6.43 -19.23
CA GLY A 53 -4.03 6.35 -20.63
C GLY A 53 -3.38 7.65 -21.12
N GLU A 54 -3.92 8.80 -20.76
CA GLU A 54 -3.35 10.12 -21.06
C GLU A 54 -1.96 10.29 -20.43
N HIS A 55 -1.81 9.95 -19.15
CA HIS A 55 -0.53 10.04 -18.41
C HIS A 55 0.56 9.14 -19.01
N LEU A 56 0.18 7.95 -19.50
CA LEU A 56 1.10 7.00 -20.14
C LEU A 56 1.43 7.36 -21.61
N GLY A 57 0.81 8.39 -22.18
CA GLY A 57 0.91 8.67 -23.61
C GLY A 57 0.35 7.56 -24.50
N ALA A 58 -0.55 6.73 -23.93
CA ALA A 58 -1.18 5.59 -24.59
C ALA A 58 -2.70 5.76 -24.58
N GLY A 59 -3.40 5.21 -25.56
CA GLY A 59 -4.87 5.25 -25.53
C GLY A 59 -5.44 4.45 -24.37
N THR A 60 -6.62 4.83 -23.87
CA THR A 60 -7.33 4.14 -22.77
C THR A 60 -7.45 2.61 -22.99
N MET A 61 -7.65 2.20 -24.25
CA MET A 61 -7.73 0.77 -24.61
C MET A 61 -6.42 0.01 -24.40
N ALA A 62 -5.28 0.71 -24.43
CA ALA A 62 -3.97 0.10 -24.17
C ALA A 62 -3.84 -0.30 -22.68
N ALA A 63 -4.32 0.55 -21.75
CA ALA A 63 -4.36 0.25 -20.32
C ALA A 63 -5.29 -0.94 -20.03
N TYR A 64 -6.47 -1.02 -20.66
CA TYR A 64 -7.42 -2.12 -20.51
C TYR A 64 -6.92 -3.48 -21.03
N ARG A 65 -5.94 -3.51 -21.94
CA ARG A 65 -5.31 -4.78 -22.34
C ARG A 65 -4.53 -5.45 -21.22
N HIS A 66 -4.02 -4.66 -20.28
CA HIS A 66 -3.21 -5.13 -19.15
C HIS A 66 -4.02 -5.24 -17.85
N MET A 67 -4.95 -4.32 -17.62
CA MET A 67 -5.79 -4.23 -16.41
C MET A 67 -7.26 -4.46 -16.74
N ARG A 68 -7.91 -5.37 -16.06
CA ARG A 68 -9.34 -5.69 -16.29
C ARG A 68 -10.26 -4.61 -15.73
N SER A 69 -9.85 -3.96 -14.63
CA SER A 69 -10.66 -2.92 -13.99
C SER A 69 -9.77 -1.93 -13.21
N LYS A 70 -10.38 -0.80 -12.81
CA LYS A 70 -9.76 0.15 -11.89
C LYS A 70 -9.49 -0.47 -10.52
N GLU A 71 -10.37 -1.34 -10.04
CA GLU A 71 -10.23 -2.03 -8.77
C GLU A 71 -9.01 -2.95 -8.78
N GLU A 72 -8.81 -3.73 -9.85
CA GLU A 72 -7.61 -4.56 -10.03
C GLU A 72 -6.34 -3.72 -9.97
N LEU A 73 -6.33 -2.57 -10.63
CA LEU A 73 -5.21 -1.62 -10.57
C LEU A 73 -4.97 -1.12 -9.15
N ILE A 74 -6.02 -0.71 -8.41
CA ILE A 74 -5.90 -0.22 -7.05
C ILE A 74 -5.27 -1.28 -6.13
N HIS A 75 -5.64 -2.54 -6.25
CA HIS A 75 -5.03 -3.62 -5.46
C HIS A 75 -3.51 -3.71 -5.68
N LEU A 76 -3.06 -3.61 -6.93
CA LEU A 76 -1.64 -3.65 -7.26
C LEU A 76 -0.91 -2.38 -6.79
N MET A 77 -1.53 -1.21 -6.97
CA MET A 77 -1.01 0.08 -6.48
C MET A 77 -0.80 0.07 -4.97
N VAL A 78 -1.77 -0.47 -4.21
CA VAL A 78 -1.69 -0.58 -2.74
C VAL A 78 -0.48 -1.40 -2.33
N ASP A 79 -0.27 -2.57 -2.94
CA ASP A 79 0.89 -3.41 -2.61
C ASP A 79 2.22 -2.72 -2.90
N VAL A 80 2.35 -2.13 -4.10
CA VAL A 80 3.57 -1.44 -4.53
C VAL A 80 3.84 -0.19 -3.67
N ALA A 81 2.82 0.58 -3.31
CA ALA A 81 2.95 1.78 -2.49
C ALA A 81 3.36 1.47 -1.04
N PHE A 82 2.88 0.36 -0.46
CA PHE A 82 3.41 -0.10 0.83
C PHE A 82 4.87 -0.50 0.72
N GLY A 83 5.28 -1.11 -0.38
CA GLY A 83 6.65 -1.54 -0.59
C GLY A 83 7.16 -2.47 0.51
N GLN A 84 8.47 -2.67 0.55
CA GLN A 84 9.10 -3.50 1.58
C GLN A 84 9.17 -2.76 2.93
N PRO A 85 8.98 -3.46 4.06
CA PRO A 85 9.23 -2.91 5.37
C PRO A 85 10.72 -2.61 5.59
N PRO A 86 11.09 -1.68 6.47
CA PRO A 86 12.49 -1.42 6.84
C PRO A 86 13.18 -2.66 7.42
N GLU A 87 14.41 -2.96 6.97
CA GLU A 87 15.18 -4.12 7.43
C GLU A 87 15.45 -4.09 8.94
N GLY A 88 15.73 -2.93 9.53
CA GLY A 88 16.03 -2.78 10.95
C GLY A 88 14.93 -3.22 11.92
N ILE A 89 13.72 -3.56 11.42
CA ILE A 89 12.64 -4.09 12.27
C ILE A 89 13.00 -5.48 12.83
N ILE A 90 13.52 -6.36 11.97
CA ILE A 90 13.88 -7.74 12.36
C ILE A 90 15.24 -7.81 13.05
N GLU A 91 16.05 -6.76 12.95
CA GLU A 91 17.36 -6.63 13.60
C GLU A 91 17.25 -5.92 14.96
N ALA A 92 16.05 -5.50 15.35
CA ALA A 92 15.83 -4.76 16.60
C ALA A 92 16.24 -5.60 17.82
N THR A 93 16.87 -4.98 18.80
CA THR A 93 17.40 -5.63 20.00
C THR A 93 16.32 -6.03 21.01
N ASP A 94 15.12 -5.53 20.84
CA ASP A 94 13.95 -5.84 21.66
C ASP A 94 12.63 -5.60 20.89
N TRP A 95 11.58 -6.27 21.32
CA TRP A 95 10.29 -6.22 20.65
C TRP A 95 9.68 -4.80 20.60
N ARG A 96 9.88 -3.96 21.62
CA ARG A 96 9.34 -2.60 21.66
C ARG A 96 9.98 -1.73 20.59
N THR A 97 11.28 -1.88 20.40
CA THR A 97 12.03 -1.20 19.32
C THR A 97 11.57 -1.68 17.96
N GLY A 98 11.41 -3.00 17.76
CA GLY A 98 10.88 -3.55 16.52
C GLY A 98 9.49 -3.03 16.16
N VAL A 99 8.56 -3.04 17.11
CA VAL A 99 7.20 -2.50 16.93
C VAL A 99 7.22 -1.00 16.63
N ARG A 100 8.07 -0.21 17.29
CA ARG A 100 8.21 1.24 17.01
C ARG A 100 8.74 1.51 15.61
N LEU A 101 9.74 0.77 15.16
CA LEU A 101 10.29 0.89 13.80
C LEU A 101 9.24 0.50 12.76
N TRP A 102 8.49 -0.58 13.01
CA TRP A 102 7.38 -0.98 12.15
C TRP A 102 6.31 0.11 12.05
N ALA A 103 5.87 0.65 13.19
CA ALA A 103 4.85 1.70 13.23
C ALA A 103 5.33 2.99 12.54
N ALA A 104 6.58 3.37 12.72
CA ALA A 104 7.19 4.53 12.05
C ALA A 104 7.26 4.33 10.54
N GLY A 105 7.72 3.16 10.08
CA GLY A 105 7.76 2.81 8.66
C GLY A 105 6.38 2.82 8.02
N MET A 106 5.38 2.24 8.68
CA MET A 106 3.99 2.24 8.21
C MET A 106 3.41 3.66 8.14
N ALA A 107 3.62 4.48 9.17
CA ALA A 107 3.19 5.87 9.18
C ALA A 107 3.83 6.68 8.04
N GLU A 108 5.09 6.39 7.70
CA GLU A 108 5.78 7.02 6.58
C GLU A 108 5.15 6.64 5.24
N ARG A 109 4.70 5.38 5.03
CA ARG A 109 3.97 4.99 3.82
C ARG A 109 2.67 5.76 3.66
N TYR A 110 1.90 5.93 4.73
CA TYR A 110 0.68 6.75 4.72
C TYR A 110 0.97 8.24 4.48
N ARG A 111 2.14 8.73 4.89
CA ARG A 111 2.55 10.11 4.62
C ARG A 111 2.94 10.31 3.16
N GLN A 112 3.68 9.36 2.57
CA GLN A 112 4.09 9.38 1.15
C GLN A 112 2.90 9.20 0.22
N HIS A 113 2.02 8.27 0.54
CA HIS A 113 0.88 7.85 -0.27
C HIS A 113 -0.42 8.01 0.52
N SER A 114 -0.83 9.27 0.75
CA SER A 114 -2.00 9.58 1.61
C SER A 114 -3.31 8.93 1.15
N TRP A 115 -3.44 8.64 -0.15
CA TRP A 115 -4.57 7.92 -0.73
C TRP A 115 -4.70 6.47 -0.25
N LEU A 116 -3.65 5.87 0.33
CA LEU A 116 -3.73 4.55 0.98
C LEU A 116 -4.76 4.52 2.11
N LEU A 117 -5.03 5.66 2.75
CA LEU A 117 -6.05 5.80 3.78
C LEU A 117 -7.48 5.65 3.23
N ASP A 118 -7.68 5.93 1.94
CA ASP A 118 -8.97 5.84 1.23
C ASP A 118 -9.11 4.50 0.48
N ALA A 119 -8.04 3.71 0.41
CA ALA A 119 -8.07 2.42 -0.27
C ALA A 119 -8.93 1.39 0.51
N PRO A 120 -9.68 0.52 -0.20
CA PRO A 120 -10.45 -0.53 0.44
C PRO A 120 -9.57 -1.44 1.30
N LEU A 121 -10.00 -1.77 2.54
CA LEU A 121 -9.25 -2.63 3.45
C LEU A 121 -8.99 -4.03 2.86
N VAL A 122 -9.93 -4.56 2.08
CA VAL A 122 -9.77 -5.85 1.38
C VAL A 122 -8.61 -5.83 0.39
N ALA A 123 -8.26 -4.67 -0.18
CA ALA A 123 -7.09 -4.51 -1.05
C ALA A 123 -5.75 -4.73 -0.30
N MET A 124 -5.77 -4.72 1.02
CA MET A 124 -4.57 -4.78 1.86
C MET A 124 -4.20 -6.19 2.30
N SER A 125 -4.95 -7.23 1.91
CA SER A 125 -4.73 -8.59 2.38
C SER A 125 -4.14 -9.49 1.28
N MET A 126 -3.25 -10.40 1.65
CA MET A 126 -2.71 -11.47 0.80
C MET A 126 -1.79 -11.03 -0.36
N THR A 127 -1.34 -9.79 -0.37
CA THR A 127 -0.34 -9.31 -1.33
C THR A 127 1.08 -9.43 -0.76
N PRO A 128 2.12 -9.58 -1.61
CA PRO A 128 3.48 -9.90 -1.16
C PRO A 128 4.04 -8.91 -0.13
N ASN A 129 3.93 -7.61 -0.40
CA ASN A 129 4.47 -6.60 0.50
C ASN A 129 3.67 -6.52 1.80
N ARG A 130 2.32 -6.62 1.75
CA ARG A 130 1.50 -6.64 2.97
C ARG A 130 1.78 -7.86 3.84
N LEU A 131 2.03 -9.03 3.25
CA LEU A 131 2.45 -10.22 4.00
C LEU A 131 3.83 -10.05 4.63
N LEU A 132 4.76 -9.35 3.96
CA LEU A 132 6.04 -8.99 4.56
C LEU A 132 5.87 -8.04 5.76
N TRP A 133 5.02 -7.04 5.63
CA TRP A 133 4.73 -6.14 6.75
C TRP A 133 4.13 -6.89 7.93
N LEU A 134 3.26 -7.88 7.69
CA LEU A 134 2.72 -8.75 8.74
C LEU A 134 3.83 -9.61 9.38
N ASP A 135 4.66 -10.27 8.59
CA ASP A 135 5.80 -11.07 9.10
C ASP A 135 6.72 -10.20 9.97
N HIS A 136 7.02 -8.97 9.53
CA HIS A 136 7.94 -8.08 10.24
C HIS A 136 7.39 -7.54 11.56
N ILE A 137 6.08 -7.46 11.78
CA ILE A 137 5.53 -7.12 13.09
C ILE A 137 5.38 -8.36 13.99
N LEU A 138 5.07 -9.52 13.40
CA LEU A 138 4.93 -10.76 14.18
C LEU A 138 6.26 -11.24 14.77
N ARG A 139 7.39 -11.01 14.09
CA ARG A 139 8.73 -11.40 14.59
C ARG A 139 9.05 -10.76 15.93
N PRO A 140 9.13 -9.42 16.08
CA PRO A 140 9.40 -8.81 17.37
C PRO A 140 8.30 -9.11 18.39
N LEU A 141 7.02 -9.15 18.02
CA LEU A 141 5.95 -9.51 18.95
C LEU A 141 6.09 -10.95 19.47
N GLY A 142 6.65 -11.88 18.69
CA GLY A 142 6.89 -13.27 19.11
C GLY A 142 7.81 -13.39 20.33
N GLU A 143 8.71 -12.43 20.55
CA GLU A 143 9.57 -12.39 21.74
C GLU A 143 8.80 -12.20 23.04
N THR A 144 7.54 -11.76 22.99
CA THR A 144 6.70 -11.55 24.17
C THR A 144 6.16 -12.84 24.78
N GLY A 145 6.26 -13.96 24.07
CA GLY A 145 5.72 -15.25 24.52
C GLY A 145 4.20 -15.38 24.38
N MET A 146 3.51 -14.44 23.74
CA MET A 146 2.09 -14.54 23.42
C MET A 146 1.81 -15.71 22.45
N ASP A 147 0.66 -16.35 22.58
CA ASP A 147 0.21 -17.30 21.56
C ASP A 147 -0.13 -16.62 20.23
N ILE A 148 -0.26 -17.42 19.18
CA ILE A 148 -0.44 -16.91 17.81
C ILE A 148 -1.70 -16.03 17.65
N GLN A 149 -2.79 -16.33 18.37
CA GLN A 149 -4.02 -15.55 18.28
C GLN A 149 -3.79 -14.15 18.86
N HIS A 150 -3.20 -14.06 20.04
CA HIS A 150 -2.86 -12.77 20.66
C HIS A 150 -1.81 -11.98 19.87
N LEU A 151 -0.85 -12.66 19.21
CA LEU A 151 0.10 -12.01 18.32
C LEU A 151 -0.60 -11.35 17.12
N LEU A 152 -1.54 -12.06 16.49
CA LEU A 152 -2.31 -11.52 15.36
C LEU A 152 -3.21 -10.36 15.79
N ASP A 153 -3.86 -10.47 16.94
CA ASP A 153 -4.71 -9.41 17.50
C ASP A 153 -3.87 -8.16 17.83
N ALA A 154 -2.70 -8.33 18.42
CA ALA A 154 -1.76 -7.23 18.70
C ALA A 154 -1.26 -6.57 17.42
N ALA A 155 -0.89 -7.35 16.40
CA ALA A 155 -0.47 -6.84 15.10
C ALA A 155 -1.59 -6.02 14.44
N LEU A 156 -2.81 -6.54 14.43
CA LEU A 156 -3.99 -5.86 13.88
C LEU A 156 -4.31 -4.57 14.66
N PHE A 157 -4.18 -4.59 15.99
CA PHE A 157 -4.37 -3.42 16.83
C PHE A 157 -3.36 -2.31 16.49
N VAL A 158 -2.08 -2.65 16.37
CA VAL A 158 -1.03 -1.68 16.03
C VAL A 158 -1.25 -1.12 14.62
N ASP A 159 -1.54 -1.97 13.62
CA ASP A 159 -1.84 -1.54 12.24
C ASP A 159 -3.03 -0.57 12.20
N GLY A 160 -4.13 -0.93 12.85
CA GLY A 160 -5.32 -0.09 12.93
C GLY A 160 -5.07 1.25 13.63
N HIS A 161 -4.28 1.24 14.71
CA HIS A 161 -3.90 2.45 15.43
C HIS A 161 -3.06 3.39 14.56
N VAL A 162 -2.01 2.88 13.91
CA VAL A 162 -1.15 3.68 13.02
C VAL A 162 -1.96 4.27 11.88
N ARG A 163 -2.82 3.48 11.25
CA ARG A 163 -3.72 3.97 10.18
C ARG A 163 -4.63 5.09 10.68
N HIS A 164 -5.26 4.90 11.85
CA HIS A 164 -6.16 5.90 12.43
C HIS A 164 -5.43 7.21 12.75
N VAL A 165 -4.25 7.14 13.36
CA VAL A 165 -3.43 8.33 13.64
C VAL A 165 -3.02 9.04 12.34
N ALA A 166 -2.64 8.30 11.31
CA ALA A 166 -2.32 8.87 10.00
C ALA A 166 -3.54 9.58 9.38
N TYR A 167 -4.72 8.97 9.46
CA TYR A 167 -5.97 9.57 9.02
C TYR A 167 -6.26 10.89 9.75
N LEU A 168 -6.20 10.90 11.09
CA LEU A 168 -6.42 12.11 11.89
C LEU A 168 -5.43 13.22 11.53
N ARG A 169 -4.15 12.89 11.34
CA ARG A 169 -3.14 13.87 10.92
C ARG A 169 -3.45 14.48 9.57
N ARG A 170 -3.87 13.69 8.60
CA ARG A 170 -4.30 14.17 7.27
C ARG A 170 -5.48 15.14 7.39
N GLU A 171 -6.52 14.79 8.16
CA GLU A 171 -7.71 15.63 8.36
C GLU A 171 -7.38 16.96 9.06
N LEU A 172 -6.51 16.93 10.07
CA LEU A 172 -6.08 18.14 10.78
C LEU A 172 -5.25 19.05 9.86
N SER A 173 -4.35 18.49 9.06
CA SER A 173 -3.54 19.25 8.11
C SER A 173 -4.40 19.91 7.02
N ALA A 174 -5.45 19.25 6.55
CA ALA A 174 -6.37 19.80 5.57
C ALA A 174 -7.22 20.98 6.11
N ARG A 175 -7.42 21.05 7.43
CA ARG A 175 -8.20 22.13 8.09
C ARG A 175 -7.37 23.35 8.51
N THR A 176 -6.04 23.23 8.51
CA THR A 176 -5.15 24.35 8.85
C THR A 176 -4.90 25.19 7.60
N PRO A 177 -5.40 26.44 7.50
CA PRO A 177 -5.17 27.28 6.33
C PRO A 177 -3.68 27.50 6.14
N SER A 178 -3.19 27.36 4.90
CA SER A 178 -1.80 27.68 4.58
C SER A 178 -1.52 29.16 4.90
N PRO A 179 -0.43 29.52 5.62
CA PRO A 179 -0.12 30.91 5.97
C PRO A 179 0.04 31.85 4.78
N ARG A 180 0.02 31.34 3.54
CA ARG A 180 0.17 32.14 2.30
C ARG A 180 -1.11 32.77 1.75
N GLN A 181 -2.28 32.56 2.38
CA GLN A 181 -3.55 33.19 1.96
C GLN A 181 -4.01 34.33 2.88
N ALA A 182 -3.19 34.74 3.85
CA ALA A 182 -3.50 35.82 4.79
C ALA A 182 -2.65 37.07 4.56
N MET A 183 -2.27 37.35 3.30
CA MET A 183 -1.68 38.66 2.90
C MET A 183 -2.46 39.23 1.72
#